data_051093198a57ebbecc6296861d922ffe
#
_entry.id   051093198a57ebbecc6296861d922ffe
#
_cell.length_a   1.000
_cell.length_b   1.000
_cell.length_c   1.000
_cell.angle_alpha   90.00
_cell.angle_beta   90.00
_cell.angle_gamma   90.00
#
_symmetry.space_group_name_H-M   'P 1'
#
loop_
_entity.id
_entity.type
_entity.pdbx_description
1 polymer ?
#
loop_
_entity_poly.entity_id
_entity_poly.type
_entity_poly.pdbx_seq_one_letter_code
_entity_poly.pdbx_strand_id
1 'polypeptide(L)'
;AGTNLPSHCDMNKTIGIDMTAGSLGQGLSCAVGMALAGKIDKKDYKVFCILGDGESQEGQVWEALMYAGNMRLDNLVIFIDNNKMQIDGMTDDINSIEPLDEKAKAFNLHTQRINGHDVEAIEQALQNAFDTKDKTSLIVLDTIKGYGVDWVSSKGAGCHSMSITEAQWREFCGKEDV
;
A
#
# COMPACT_ATOMS: atom_id res chain seq x y z
N ALA A 1 17.70 -14.06 -3.98
CA ALA A 1 18.50 -13.65 -2.81
C ALA A 1 19.63 -12.71 -3.26
N GLY A 2 19.98 -11.73 -2.41
CA GLY A 2 21.10 -10.80 -2.70
C GLY A 2 20.75 -9.63 -3.61
N THR A 3 19.47 -9.30 -3.79
CA THR A 3 19.04 -8.14 -4.55
C THR A 3 18.85 -6.92 -3.65
N ASN A 4 18.76 -5.73 -4.27
CA ASN A 4 18.41 -4.49 -3.59
C ASN A 4 16.91 -4.35 -3.29
N LEU A 5 16.12 -5.40 -3.57
CA LEU A 5 14.69 -5.50 -3.29
C LEU A 5 14.45 -6.62 -2.25
N PRO A 6 14.69 -6.38 -0.96
CA PRO A 6 14.43 -7.37 0.07
C PRO A 6 12.92 -7.58 0.28
N SER A 7 12.54 -8.70 0.89
CA SER A 7 11.14 -9.03 1.18
C SER A 7 10.46 -8.04 2.16
N HIS A 8 11.24 -7.40 3.02
CA HIS A 8 10.81 -6.27 3.85
C HIS A 8 11.54 -5.02 3.38
N CYS A 9 10.82 -3.91 3.23
CA CYS A 9 11.39 -2.65 2.78
C CYS A 9 12.57 -2.22 3.66
N ASP A 10 13.68 -1.84 3.03
CA ASP A 10 14.90 -1.43 3.74
C ASP A 10 15.45 -0.17 3.06
N MET A 11 15.41 0.94 3.79
CA MET A 11 15.85 2.25 3.32
C MET A 11 17.34 2.30 2.97
N ASN A 12 18.15 1.37 3.51
CA ASN A 12 19.58 1.32 3.21
C ASN A 12 19.91 0.49 1.97
N LYS A 13 18.91 -0.20 1.38
CA LYS A 13 19.11 -1.09 0.23
C LYS A 13 18.34 -0.68 -1.00
N THR A 14 17.12 -0.18 -0.84
CA THR A 14 16.24 0.11 -1.96
C THR A 14 16.14 1.63 -2.17
N ILE A 15 16.57 2.11 -3.33
CA ILE A 15 16.43 3.52 -3.71
C ILE A 15 14.94 3.84 -3.83
N GLY A 16 14.53 4.97 -3.22
CA GLY A 16 13.12 5.41 -3.20
C GLY A 16 12.31 4.87 -2.02
N ILE A 17 12.94 4.10 -1.12
CA ILE A 17 12.36 3.72 0.17
C ILE A 17 13.03 4.57 1.24
N ASP A 18 12.29 5.48 1.85
CA ASP A 18 12.80 6.43 2.84
C ASP A 18 12.66 5.93 4.28
N MET A 19 11.94 4.82 4.49
CA MET A 19 11.77 4.22 5.80
C MET A 19 11.75 2.69 5.72
N THR A 20 12.56 2.05 6.55
CA THR A 20 12.51 0.60 6.77
C THR A 20 11.21 0.23 7.46
N ALA A 21 10.45 -0.71 6.91
CA ALA A 21 9.17 -1.18 7.44
C ALA A 21 9.07 -2.71 7.36
N GLY A 22 8.15 -3.28 8.15
CA GLY A 22 7.93 -4.74 8.23
C GLY A 22 7.10 -5.12 9.45
N SER A 23 7.13 -4.31 10.51
CA SER A 23 6.17 -4.41 11.61
C SER A 23 4.87 -3.74 11.14
N LEU A 24 3.86 -4.55 10.87
CA LEU A 24 2.61 -4.11 10.26
C LEU A 24 1.94 -2.98 11.06
N GLY A 25 1.40 -2.01 10.35
CA GLY A 25 0.73 -0.82 10.88
C GLY A 25 1.66 0.30 11.35
N GLN A 26 2.96 0.05 11.60
CA GLN A 26 3.91 1.07 12.10
C GLN A 26 4.22 2.14 11.04
N GLY A 27 4.31 1.73 9.78
CA GLY A 27 4.68 2.61 8.67
C GLY A 27 3.77 3.83 8.53
N LEU A 28 2.46 3.64 8.69
CA LEU A 28 1.51 4.74 8.56
C LEU A 28 1.68 5.81 9.65
N SER A 29 1.89 5.42 10.89
CA SER A 29 2.12 6.36 12.00
C SER A 29 3.38 7.21 11.75
N CYS A 30 4.44 6.59 11.23
CA CYS A 30 5.65 7.32 10.85
C CYS A 30 5.41 8.26 9.67
N ALA A 31 4.69 7.81 8.65
CA ALA A 31 4.31 8.64 7.49
C ALA A 31 3.49 9.88 7.90
N VAL A 32 2.56 9.71 8.84
CA VAL A 32 1.79 10.81 9.43
C VAL A 32 2.72 11.80 10.12
N GLY A 33 3.70 11.32 10.91
CA GLY A 33 4.71 12.17 11.54
C GLY A 33 5.56 12.94 10.55
N MET A 34 6.01 12.28 9.47
CA MET A 34 6.77 12.93 8.39
C MET A 34 5.95 14.00 7.67
N ALA A 35 4.69 13.71 7.35
CA ALA A 35 3.81 14.66 6.70
C ALA A 35 3.53 15.89 7.59
N LEU A 36 3.30 15.67 8.88
CA LEU A 36 3.11 16.74 9.86
C LEU A 36 4.36 17.62 9.99
N ALA A 37 5.55 17.00 10.08
CA ALA A 37 6.82 17.73 10.11
C ALA A 37 7.00 18.59 8.87
N GLY A 38 6.68 18.08 7.68
CA GLY A 38 6.70 18.88 6.44
C GLY A 38 5.81 20.10 6.49
N LYS A 39 4.60 19.99 7.04
CA LYS A 39 3.69 21.12 7.20
C LYS A 39 4.20 22.14 8.23
N ILE A 40 4.74 21.70 9.35
CA ILE A 40 5.31 22.57 10.39
C ILE A 40 6.51 23.34 9.83
N ASP A 41 7.39 22.66 9.13
CA ASP A 41 8.62 23.21 8.55
C ASP A 41 8.38 23.96 7.24
N LYS A 42 7.13 24.01 6.76
CA LYS A 42 6.72 24.62 5.49
C LYS A 42 7.53 24.09 4.29
N LYS A 43 7.75 22.76 4.28
CA LYS A 43 8.43 22.06 3.19
C LYS A 43 7.40 21.58 2.16
N ASP A 44 7.78 21.67 0.88
CA ASP A 44 6.95 21.26 -0.25
C ASP A 44 7.31 19.85 -0.72
N TYR A 45 7.11 18.85 0.16
CA TYR A 45 7.24 17.45 -0.20
C TYR A 45 5.95 16.70 0.10
N LYS A 46 5.75 15.61 -0.64
CA LYS A 46 4.66 14.67 -0.42
C LYS A 46 5.21 13.41 0.26
N VAL A 47 4.39 12.83 1.11
CA VAL A 47 4.66 11.54 1.76
C VAL A 47 3.71 10.50 1.20
N PHE A 48 4.25 9.36 0.81
CA PHE A 48 3.50 8.22 0.31
C PHE A 48 3.64 7.05 1.28
N CYS A 49 2.53 6.40 1.59
CA CYS A 49 2.50 5.21 2.43
C CYS A 49 1.67 4.14 1.73
N ILE A 50 2.21 2.94 1.61
CA ILE A 50 1.51 1.79 1.05
C ILE A 50 1.25 0.79 2.17
N LEU A 51 0.00 0.39 2.35
CA LEU A 51 -0.47 -0.59 3.32
C LEU A 51 -1.03 -1.81 2.59
N GLY A 52 -0.92 -2.98 3.20
CA GLY A 52 -1.72 -4.14 2.79
C GLY A 52 -3.12 -4.10 3.42
N ASP A 53 -4.07 -4.80 2.82
CA ASP A 53 -5.41 -4.98 3.39
C ASP A 53 -5.36 -5.75 4.72
N GLY A 54 -4.63 -6.85 4.80
CA GLY A 54 -4.40 -7.58 6.05
C GLY A 54 -3.68 -6.72 7.11
N GLU A 55 -2.72 -5.89 6.71
CA GLU A 55 -2.08 -4.91 7.58
C GLU A 55 -3.07 -3.91 8.16
N SER A 56 -4.08 -3.54 7.38
CA SER A 56 -5.11 -2.58 7.80
C SER A 56 -6.04 -3.13 8.90
N GLN A 57 -5.89 -4.38 9.33
CA GLN A 57 -6.53 -4.93 10.53
C GLN A 57 -5.87 -4.46 11.83
N GLU A 58 -4.64 -3.93 11.76
CA GLU A 58 -3.94 -3.39 12.93
C GLU A 58 -4.64 -2.12 13.45
N GLY A 59 -4.92 -2.08 14.75
CA GLY A 59 -5.66 -0.97 15.38
C GLY A 59 -4.99 0.40 15.17
N GLN A 60 -3.66 0.46 15.22
CA GLN A 60 -2.93 1.70 15.04
C GLN A 60 -3.06 2.31 13.63
N VAL A 61 -3.42 1.51 12.61
CA VAL A 61 -3.74 2.05 11.27
C VAL A 61 -4.94 3.00 11.37
N TRP A 62 -5.99 2.58 12.08
CA TRP A 62 -7.19 3.39 12.27
C TRP A 62 -6.95 4.63 13.14
N GLU A 63 -6.10 4.50 14.18
CA GLU A 63 -5.68 5.63 14.99
C GLU A 63 -4.92 6.67 14.14
N ALA A 64 -4.01 6.22 13.29
CA ALA A 64 -3.24 7.08 12.40
C ALA A 64 -4.13 7.73 11.32
N LEU A 65 -5.09 6.99 10.73
CA LEU A 65 -6.04 7.54 9.77
C LEU A 65 -6.92 8.63 10.39
N MET A 66 -7.45 8.39 11.59
CA MET A 66 -8.24 9.37 12.33
C MET A 66 -7.44 10.65 12.59
N TYR A 67 -6.19 10.51 13.04
CA TYR A 67 -5.31 11.65 13.29
C TYR A 67 -4.95 12.41 11.99
N ALA A 68 -4.60 11.69 10.92
CA ALA A 68 -4.29 12.28 9.62
C ALA A 68 -5.46 13.11 9.07
N GLY A 69 -6.68 12.59 9.17
CA GLY A 69 -7.89 13.29 8.77
C GLY A 69 -8.18 14.54 9.60
N ASN A 70 -7.99 14.46 10.93
CA ASN A 70 -8.13 15.59 11.82
C ASN A 70 -7.10 16.71 11.52
N MET A 71 -5.85 16.32 11.27
CA MET A 71 -4.76 17.27 10.96
C MET A 71 -4.76 17.74 9.50
N ARG A 72 -5.64 17.20 8.66
CA ARG A 72 -5.80 17.59 7.25
C ARG A 72 -4.48 17.60 6.49
N LEU A 73 -3.75 16.47 6.57
CA LEU A 73 -2.42 16.33 5.97
C LEU A 73 -2.54 16.12 4.46
N ASP A 74 -2.76 17.21 3.70
CA ASP A 74 -2.90 17.17 2.24
C ASP A 74 -1.58 16.92 1.48
N ASN A 75 -0.50 16.75 2.22
CA ASN A 75 0.79 16.27 1.74
C ASN A 75 1.02 14.77 2.02
N LEU A 76 0.01 14.05 2.50
CA LEU A 76 0.06 12.61 2.72
C LEU A 76 -0.91 11.88 1.76
N VAL A 77 -0.39 10.93 1.00
CA VAL A 77 -1.14 10.02 0.15
C VAL A 77 -0.94 8.60 0.64
N ILE A 78 -2.03 7.93 0.97
CA ILE A 78 -2.06 6.56 1.50
C ILE A 78 -2.65 5.65 0.44
N PHE A 79 -1.97 4.54 0.13
CA PHE A 79 -2.48 3.47 -0.69
C PHE A 79 -2.81 2.26 0.18
N ILE A 80 -3.89 1.55 -0.15
CA ILE A 80 -4.16 0.22 0.40
C ILE A 80 -4.19 -0.77 -0.75
N ASP A 81 -3.23 -1.70 -0.78
CA ASP A 81 -3.23 -2.86 -1.68
C ASP A 81 -4.29 -3.85 -1.21
N ASN A 82 -5.47 -3.74 -1.82
CA ASN A 82 -6.65 -4.51 -1.46
C ASN A 82 -6.75 -5.77 -2.33
N ASN A 83 -5.85 -6.71 -2.09
CA ASN A 83 -5.79 -7.98 -2.81
C ASN A 83 -6.68 -9.07 -2.20
N LYS A 84 -7.41 -8.77 -1.12
CA LYS A 84 -8.32 -9.64 -0.38
C LYS A 84 -7.66 -10.81 0.33
N MET A 85 -6.34 -10.79 0.49
CA MET A 85 -5.58 -11.92 1.03
C MET A 85 -4.56 -11.48 2.06
N GLN A 86 -4.46 -12.25 3.12
CA GLN A 86 -3.41 -12.18 4.12
C GLN A 86 -2.74 -13.56 4.26
N ILE A 87 -1.76 -13.71 5.17
CA ILE A 87 -0.98 -14.94 5.34
C ILE A 87 -1.88 -16.17 5.52
N ASP A 88 -2.91 -16.05 6.36
CA ASP A 88 -3.73 -17.16 6.84
C ASP A 88 -4.97 -17.43 5.96
N GLY A 89 -5.25 -16.59 4.95
CA GLY A 89 -6.41 -16.77 4.08
C GLY A 89 -6.97 -15.48 3.48
N MET A 90 -8.25 -15.52 3.15
CA MET A 90 -8.97 -14.34 2.69
C MET A 90 -9.22 -13.38 3.84
N THR A 91 -9.04 -12.08 3.61
CA THR A 91 -9.29 -11.06 4.64
C THR A 91 -10.73 -11.09 5.15
N ASP A 92 -11.69 -11.36 4.27
CA ASP A 92 -13.10 -11.42 4.64
C ASP A 92 -13.46 -12.63 5.52
N ASP A 93 -12.72 -13.74 5.40
CA ASP A 93 -12.93 -14.93 6.21
C ASP A 93 -12.29 -14.81 7.61
N ILE A 94 -11.25 -13.99 7.74
CA ILE A 94 -10.48 -13.84 8.97
C ILE A 94 -11.01 -12.67 9.81
N ASN A 95 -10.97 -11.47 9.24
CA ASN A 95 -11.47 -10.26 9.87
C ASN A 95 -11.73 -9.19 8.80
N SER A 96 -12.97 -9.12 8.31
CA SER A 96 -13.32 -8.18 7.25
C SER A 96 -13.16 -6.73 7.67
N ILE A 97 -12.40 -5.99 6.87
CA ILE A 97 -12.14 -4.55 7.05
C ILE A 97 -12.95 -3.68 6.10
N GLU A 98 -13.73 -4.28 5.21
CA GLU A 98 -14.58 -3.55 4.28
C GLU A 98 -15.81 -2.88 4.96
N PRO A 99 -16.33 -1.80 4.42
CA PRO A 99 -15.80 -1.03 3.29
C PRO A 99 -14.68 -0.06 3.72
N LEU A 100 -13.49 -0.22 3.15
CA LEU A 100 -12.29 0.56 3.53
C LEU A 100 -12.42 2.05 3.22
N ASP A 101 -12.86 2.37 2.01
CA ASP A 101 -13.03 3.73 1.53
C ASP A 101 -14.08 4.51 2.33
N GLU A 102 -15.22 3.90 2.64
CA GLU A 102 -16.27 4.55 3.45
C GLU A 102 -15.82 4.79 4.90
N LYS A 103 -15.08 3.86 5.49
CA LYS A 103 -14.50 4.03 6.83
C LYS A 103 -13.49 5.17 6.86
N ALA A 104 -12.60 5.24 5.88
CA ALA A 104 -11.62 6.33 5.77
C ALA A 104 -12.31 7.68 5.50
N LYS A 105 -13.37 7.69 4.69
CA LYS A 105 -14.20 8.87 4.44
C LYS A 105 -14.87 9.39 5.71
N ALA A 106 -15.28 8.49 6.61
CA ALA A 106 -15.84 8.86 7.91
C ALA A 106 -14.80 9.58 8.80
N PHE A 107 -13.52 9.36 8.61
CA PHE A 107 -12.43 10.13 9.23
C PHE A 107 -12.06 11.42 8.47
N ASN A 108 -12.91 11.86 7.54
CA ASN A 108 -12.72 13.07 6.73
C ASN A 108 -11.56 13.00 5.70
N LEU A 109 -11.14 11.81 5.28
CA LEU A 109 -10.18 11.66 4.19
C LEU A 109 -10.83 11.87 2.82
N HIS A 110 -10.04 12.28 1.84
CA HIS A 110 -10.40 12.19 0.43
C HIS A 110 -10.13 10.76 -0.03
N THR A 111 -11.17 10.02 -0.42
CA THR A 111 -11.07 8.60 -0.73
C THR A 111 -11.37 8.32 -2.19
N GLN A 112 -10.59 7.43 -2.78
CA GLN A 112 -10.77 6.91 -4.12
C GLN A 112 -10.61 5.39 -4.09
N ARG A 113 -11.33 4.68 -4.96
CA ARG A 113 -11.18 3.24 -5.14
C ARG A 113 -11.08 2.95 -6.64
N ILE A 114 -10.02 2.26 -7.03
CA ILE A 114 -9.66 2.05 -8.43
C ILE A 114 -9.14 0.62 -8.66
N ASN A 115 -9.11 0.22 -9.93
CA ASN A 115 -8.35 -0.97 -10.34
C ASN A 115 -6.86 -0.69 -10.15
N GLY A 116 -6.21 -1.41 -9.22
CA GLY A 116 -4.79 -1.25 -8.89
C GLY A 116 -3.82 -1.82 -9.95
N HIS A 117 -4.33 -2.43 -11.02
CA HIS A 117 -3.53 -2.87 -12.18
C HIS A 117 -3.65 -1.93 -13.38
N ASP A 118 -4.43 -0.86 -13.26
CA ASP A 118 -4.60 0.15 -14.29
C ASP A 118 -3.71 1.36 -13.98
N VAL A 119 -2.62 1.50 -14.71
CA VAL A 119 -1.62 2.57 -14.49
C VAL A 119 -2.21 3.95 -14.77
N GLU A 120 -3.10 4.08 -15.76
CA GLU A 120 -3.75 5.35 -16.08
C GLU A 120 -4.70 5.76 -14.95
N ALA A 121 -5.44 4.80 -14.38
CA ALA A 121 -6.31 5.05 -13.23
C ALA A 121 -5.50 5.46 -11.99
N ILE A 122 -4.32 4.86 -11.78
CA ILE A 122 -3.41 5.23 -10.67
C ILE A 122 -2.89 6.66 -10.86
N GLU A 123 -2.44 7.01 -12.06
CA GLU A 123 -1.96 8.36 -12.38
C GLU A 123 -3.07 9.40 -12.15
N GLN A 124 -4.28 9.14 -12.61
CA GLN A 124 -5.42 10.05 -12.40
C GLN A 124 -5.77 10.18 -10.92
N ALA A 125 -5.74 9.09 -10.17
CA ALA A 125 -6.02 9.12 -8.73
C ALA A 125 -4.95 9.90 -7.95
N LEU A 126 -3.68 9.80 -8.36
CA LEU A 126 -2.60 10.61 -7.82
C LEU A 126 -2.79 12.10 -8.12
N GLN A 127 -3.15 12.45 -9.36
CA GLN A 127 -3.43 13.83 -9.71
C GLN A 127 -4.59 14.41 -8.88
N ASN A 128 -5.67 13.66 -8.72
CA ASN A 128 -6.78 14.06 -7.86
C ASN A 128 -6.34 14.28 -6.39
N ALA A 129 -5.42 13.40 -5.89
CA ALA A 129 -4.87 13.55 -4.55
C ALA A 129 -4.01 14.81 -4.41
N PHE A 130 -3.23 15.18 -5.43
CA PHE A 130 -2.40 16.39 -5.43
C PHE A 130 -3.22 17.68 -5.51
N ASP A 131 -4.34 17.63 -6.22
CA ASP A 131 -5.26 18.76 -6.38
C ASP A 131 -6.14 18.95 -5.14
N THR A 132 -6.31 17.90 -4.33
CA THR A 132 -7.10 17.94 -3.10
C THR A 132 -6.36 18.74 -2.02
N LYS A 133 -7.03 19.75 -1.46
CA LYS A 133 -6.48 20.58 -0.37
C LYS A 133 -7.22 20.31 0.93
N ASP A 134 -6.51 20.50 2.03
CA ASP A 134 -7.05 20.35 3.40
C ASP A 134 -7.65 18.96 3.71
N LYS A 135 -7.23 17.93 2.99
CA LYS A 135 -7.59 16.54 3.26
C LYS A 135 -6.43 15.59 2.94
N THR A 136 -6.19 14.65 3.82
CA THR A 136 -5.34 13.49 3.52
C THR A 136 -6.04 12.62 2.48
N SER A 137 -5.31 12.14 1.48
CA SER A 137 -5.85 11.25 0.44
C SER A 137 -5.58 9.79 0.77
N LEU A 138 -6.61 8.94 0.56
CA LEU A 138 -6.50 7.49 0.65
C LEU A 138 -7.05 6.88 -0.64
N ILE A 139 -6.26 6.00 -1.26
CA ILE A 139 -6.57 5.34 -2.51
C ILE A 139 -6.58 3.83 -2.26
N VAL A 140 -7.74 3.21 -2.39
CA VAL A 140 -7.88 1.75 -2.35
C VAL A 140 -7.60 1.19 -3.73
N LEU A 141 -6.59 0.36 -3.82
CA LEU A 141 -6.19 -0.33 -5.05
C LEU A 141 -6.77 -1.75 -5.02
N ASP A 142 -7.83 -2.00 -5.78
CA ASP A 142 -8.31 -3.37 -5.96
C ASP A 142 -7.34 -4.13 -6.86
N THR A 143 -6.66 -5.13 -6.31
CA THR A 143 -5.59 -5.87 -6.96
C THR A 143 -5.80 -7.38 -6.88
N ILE A 144 -4.98 -8.11 -7.60
CA ILE A 144 -4.88 -9.57 -7.55
C ILE A 144 -3.48 -9.94 -7.05
N LYS A 145 -3.40 -10.64 -5.93
CA LYS A 145 -2.12 -11.12 -5.40
C LYS A 145 -1.45 -12.07 -6.40
N GLY A 146 -0.19 -11.75 -6.78
CA GLY A 146 0.55 -12.51 -7.79
C GLY A 146 0.15 -12.22 -9.25
N TYR A 147 -0.49 -11.07 -9.50
CA TYR A 147 -0.89 -10.62 -10.85
C TYR A 147 0.27 -10.70 -11.84
N GLY A 148 -0.04 -11.12 -13.07
CA GLY A 148 0.93 -11.30 -14.16
C GLY A 148 1.63 -12.66 -14.17
N VAL A 149 1.48 -13.48 -13.10
CA VAL A 149 2.08 -14.81 -13.01
C VAL A 149 1.00 -15.82 -12.60
N ASP A 150 0.32 -16.42 -13.55
CA ASP A 150 -0.87 -17.25 -13.33
C ASP A 150 -0.67 -18.38 -12.32
N TRP A 151 0.48 -19.07 -12.36
CA TRP A 151 0.77 -20.14 -11.41
C TRP A 151 1.08 -19.63 -9.99
N VAL A 152 1.37 -18.33 -9.80
CA VAL A 152 1.48 -17.68 -8.50
C VAL A 152 0.09 -17.28 -8.02
N SER A 153 -0.65 -16.54 -8.84
CA SER A 153 -1.99 -16.01 -8.46
C SER A 153 -2.98 -17.15 -8.16
N SER A 154 -2.89 -18.28 -8.86
CA SER A 154 -3.73 -19.44 -8.60
C SER A 154 -3.53 -20.11 -7.23
N LYS A 155 -2.46 -19.76 -6.51
CA LYS A 155 -2.20 -20.27 -5.14
C LYS A 155 -2.94 -19.48 -4.05
N GLY A 156 -3.59 -18.39 -4.41
CA GLY A 156 -4.29 -17.54 -3.45
C GLY A 156 -3.37 -17.07 -2.32
N ALA A 157 -3.83 -17.15 -1.07
CA ALA A 157 -3.04 -16.75 0.10
C ALA A 157 -1.70 -17.54 0.22
N GLY A 158 -1.65 -18.77 -0.28
CA GLY A 158 -0.45 -19.59 -0.25
C GLY A 158 0.75 -19.03 -1.02
N CYS A 159 0.55 -18.01 -1.87
CA CYS A 159 1.67 -17.34 -2.54
C CYS A 159 2.38 -16.29 -1.66
N HIS A 160 1.88 -15.98 -0.48
CA HIS A 160 2.47 -14.97 0.40
C HIS A 160 3.91 -15.31 0.81
N SER A 161 4.18 -16.59 1.07
CA SER A 161 5.51 -17.08 1.46
C SER A 161 5.84 -18.34 0.66
N MET A 162 6.17 -18.18 -0.62
CA MET A 162 6.53 -19.31 -1.47
C MET A 162 7.94 -19.17 -2.02
N SER A 163 8.60 -20.32 -2.22
CA SER A 163 9.86 -20.38 -2.94
C SER A 163 9.59 -20.57 -4.43
N ILE A 164 10.33 -19.85 -5.25
CA ILE A 164 10.31 -19.98 -6.70
C ILE A 164 11.54 -20.81 -7.10
N THR A 165 11.33 -21.90 -7.85
CA THR A 165 12.41 -22.71 -8.37
C THR A 165 13.10 -22.03 -9.55
N GLU A 166 14.37 -22.38 -9.81
CA GLU A 166 15.09 -21.85 -10.97
C GLU A 166 14.41 -22.22 -12.30
N ALA A 167 13.79 -23.38 -12.39
CA ALA A 167 13.03 -23.81 -13.56
C ALA A 167 11.81 -22.90 -13.81
N GLN A 168 11.05 -22.57 -12.77
CA GLN A 168 9.91 -21.65 -12.84
C GLN A 168 10.35 -20.22 -13.24
N TRP A 169 11.45 -19.76 -12.66
CA TRP A 169 12.05 -18.48 -13.02
C TRP A 169 12.45 -18.43 -14.50
N ARG A 170 13.18 -19.45 -14.97
CA ARG A 170 13.61 -19.53 -16.38
C ARG A 170 12.43 -19.64 -17.35
N GLU A 171 11.39 -20.39 -17.00
CA GLU A 171 10.18 -20.49 -17.79
C GLU A 171 9.46 -19.15 -17.92
N PHE A 172 9.38 -18.39 -16.81
CA PHE A 172 8.79 -17.08 -16.81
C PHE A 172 9.60 -16.05 -17.62
N CYS A 173 10.90 -15.93 -17.34
CA CYS A 173 11.77 -14.98 -18.04
C CYS A 173 12.00 -15.35 -19.51
N GLY A 174 11.93 -16.63 -19.88
CA GLY A 174 12.08 -17.07 -21.26
C GLY A 174 10.84 -16.83 -22.13
N LYS A 175 9.72 -16.46 -21.54
CA LYS A 175 8.49 -16.05 -22.26
C LYS A 175 8.43 -14.55 -22.54
N GLU A 176 9.26 -13.77 -21.86
CA GLU A 176 9.44 -12.35 -22.15
C GLU A 176 10.72 -12.18 -22.94
N ASP A 177 10.60 -11.80 -24.22
CA ASP A 177 11.73 -11.29 -24.99
C ASP A 177 12.24 -10.01 -24.29
N VAL A 178 13.29 -10.18 -23.48
CA VAL A 178 14.01 -9.06 -22.85
C VAL A 178 15.01 -8.48 -23.84
#